data_e076962d09263e328c3bb3d71a280766
#
_entry.id   e076962d09263e328c3bb3d71a280766
#
_cell.length_a   1.000
_cell.length_b   1.000
_cell.length_c   1.000
_cell.angle_alpha   90.00
_cell.angle_beta   90.00
_cell.angle_gamma   90.00
#
_symmetry.space_group_name_H-M   'P 1'
#
loop_
_entity.id
_entity.type
_entity.pdbx_description
1 polymer ?
#
loop_
_entity_poly.entity_id
_entity_poly.type
_entity_poly.pdbx_seq_one_letter_code
_entity_poly.pdbx_strand_id
1 'polypeptide(L)'
;MSFSACQTCECCRRGHPAHCHSFDRINFESTGENSVFWEEGSTRSAEPDIFGQFFGQSSFASWTIVQEDAVVNVSGLVEGREELQLLAPLGCGIQTGAGAVLNAAGAQAEDTVVVLGLGGVGLSAVMGARIAGCKTIIGVARNEARLELAMALGATHVVRIDSADVRVVTEGVRAVTHGRGADVTLETTGVPELVAGGIRMTANKGRIVQLGTAPETAVLNLPIHEFMVAGKQYMGVVEGDVVPREFVPKMIEWVKAGRLPLHKIVGFYPAEDFEAAIRDMKSGRTIKPVLLW
;
A
#
# COMPACT_ATOMS: atom_id res chain seq x y z
N MET A 1 4.02 10.38 -9.15
CA MET A 1 4.85 10.78 -7.99
C MET A 1 4.82 9.63 -7.00
N SER A 2 5.92 9.46 -6.23
CA SER A 2 6.09 8.41 -5.24
C SER A 2 6.80 8.98 -4.01
N PHE A 3 7.73 8.27 -3.41
CA PHE A 3 8.53 8.69 -2.25
C PHE A 3 9.94 9.09 -2.67
N SER A 4 10.64 9.81 -1.79
CA SER A 4 12.03 10.21 -1.97
C SER A 4 12.96 9.38 -1.07
N ALA A 5 14.22 9.21 -1.49
CA ALA A 5 15.24 8.47 -0.76
C ALA A 5 16.64 9.05 -1.00
N CYS A 6 17.57 8.85 -0.08
CA CYS A 6 18.90 9.47 -0.16
C CYS A 6 19.79 8.93 -1.30
N GLN A 7 19.45 7.85 -1.94
CA GLN A 7 20.15 7.15 -3.03
C GLN A 7 21.58 6.68 -2.69
N THR A 8 22.11 6.99 -1.50
CA THR A 8 23.52 6.77 -1.14
C THR A 8 23.73 5.80 0.02
N CYS A 9 22.73 5.55 0.86
CA CYS A 9 22.86 4.59 1.97
C CYS A 9 22.87 3.15 1.46
N GLU A 10 23.21 2.22 2.33
CA GLU A 10 23.34 0.80 1.98
C GLU A 10 22.03 0.22 1.45
N CYS A 11 20.89 0.52 2.09
CA CYS A 11 19.58 0.07 1.63
C CYS A 11 19.27 0.56 0.21
N CYS A 12 19.47 1.86 -0.06
CA CYS A 12 19.26 2.42 -1.40
C CYS A 12 20.15 1.74 -2.45
N ARG A 13 21.45 1.56 -2.15
CA ARG A 13 22.39 0.91 -3.08
C ARG A 13 22.10 -0.56 -3.34
N ARG A 14 21.42 -1.22 -2.40
CA ARG A 14 20.97 -2.62 -2.55
C ARG A 14 19.61 -2.77 -3.24
N GLY A 15 18.97 -1.67 -3.67
CA GLY A 15 17.69 -1.69 -4.35
C GLY A 15 16.47 -1.65 -3.41
N HIS A 16 16.66 -1.23 -2.16
CA HIS A 16 15.62 -1.06 -1.16
C HIS A 16 15.44 0.42 -0.75
N PRO A 17 15.11 1.34 -1.68
CA PRO A 17 15.00 2.77 -1.38
C PRO A 17 13.86 3.09 -0.40
N ALA A 18 12.83 2.26 -0.35
CA ALA A 18 11.72 2.39 0.62
C ALA A 18 12.16 2.15 2.07
N HIS A 19 13.32 1.51 2.28
CA HIS A 19 13.96 1.32 3.58
C HIS A 19 15.22 2.18 3.74
N CYS A 20 15.24 3.34 3.11
CA CYS A 20 16.30 4.33 3.24
C CYS A 20 16.52 4.69 4.71
N HIS A 21 17.80 4.77 5.16
CA HIS A 21 18.10 5.14 6.55
C HIS A 21 17.61 6.55 6.94
N SER A 22 17.36 7.41 5.96
CA SER A 22 16.80 8.75 6.15
C SER A 22 15.37 8.86 5.67
N PHE A 23 14.63 7.73 5.59
CA PHE A 23 13.28 7.72 4.99
C PHE A 23 12.32 8.66 5.71
N ASP A 24 12.24 8.57 7.03
CA ASP A 24 11.32 9.40 7.83
C ASP A 24 11.69 10.89 7.73
N ARG A 25 12.96 11.22 7.85
CA ARG A 25 13.45 12.60 7.71
C ARG A 25 13.12 13.21 6.35
N ILE A 26 13.27 12.43 5.28
CA ILE A 26 13.06 12.92 3.91
C ILE A 26 11.56 13.03 3.59
N ASN A 27 10.75 12.10 4.08
CA ASN A 27 9.36 11.97 3.63
C ASN A 27 8.33 12.51 4.63
N PHE A 28 8.64 12.55 5.93
CA PHE A 28 7.68 12.96 6.97
C PHE A 28 8.11 14.16 7.79
N GLU A 29 9.42 14.36 7.99
CA GLU A 29 9.90 15.50 8.76
C GLU A 29 10.02 16.73 7.87
N SER A 30 9.10 17.68 8.06
CA SER A 30 9.19 19.00 7.46
C SER A 30 10.19 19.83 8.27
N THR A 31 11.46 19.78 7.91
CA THR A 31 12.51 20.61 8.51
C THR A 31 12.69 21.90 7.71
N GLY A 32 13.26 22.96 8.33
CA GLY A 32 13.53 24.23 7.64
C GLY A 32 14.32 24.12 6.34
N GLU A 33 15.11 23.03 6.17
CA GLU A 33 15.84 22.75 4.93
C GLU A 33 14.91 22.30 3.78
N ASN A 34 13.72 21.75 4.10
CA ASN A 34 12.73 21.24 3.16
C ASN A 34 11.53 22.19 3.01
N SER A 35 11.57 23.35 3.64
CA SER A 35 10.47 24.33 3.55
C SER A 35 10.66 25.21 2.34
N VAL A 36 9.62 25.32 1.54
CA VAL A 36 9.67 26.00 0.25
C VAL A 36 8.65 27.13 0.12
N PHE A 37 7.83 27.36 1.16
CA PHE A 37 6.77 28.37 1.13
C PHE A 37 6.87 29.32 2.35
N TRP A 38 6.59 30.58 2.08
CA TRP A 38 6.44 31.67 3.06
C TRP A 38 5.12 32.37 2.78
N GLU A 39 4.50 32.92 3.83
CA GLU A 39 3.37 33.82 3.63
C GLU A 39 3.78 35.03 2.79
N GLU A 40 2.87 35.51 1.94
CA GLU A 40 3.11 36.69 1.12
C GLU A 40 3.36 37.92 2.02
N GLY A 41 4.51 38.55 1.87
CA GLY A 41 4.94 39.69 2.68
C GLY A 41 5.81 39.32 3.89
N SER A 42 6.02 38.02 4.20
CA SER A 42 6.99 37.63 5.22
C SER A 42 8.43 37.82 4.72
N THR A 43 9.34 38.16 5.63
CA THR A 43 10.78 38.23 5.30
C THR A 43 11.34 36.80 5.31
N ARG A 44 12.01 36.38 4.24
CA ARG A 44 12.68 35.06 4.11
C ARG A 44 13.74 34.76 5.21
N SER A 45 13.95 35.66 6.14
CA SER A 45 14.82 35.51 7.30
C SER A 45 14.11 34.92 8.53
N ALA A 46 12.78 34.85 8.53
CA ALA A 46 12.00 34.14 9.53
C ALA A 46 11.98 32.64 9.23
N GLU A 47 11.77 31.81 10.26
CA GLU A 47 11.48 30.38 10.04
C GLU A 47 10.24 30.27 9.10
N PRO A 48 10.24 29.35 8.13
CA PRO A 48 9.14 29.24 7.21
C PRO A 48 7.86 28.81 7.93
N ASP A 49 6.77 29.55 7.69
CA ASP A 49 5.48 29.35 8.33
C ASP A 49 4.70 28.15 7.72
N ILE A 50 5.09 27.72 6.51
CA ILE A 50 4.36 26.69 5.76
C ILE A 50 5.33 25.62 5.27
N PHE A 51 5.12 24.41 5.76
CA PHE A 51 5.85 23.23 5.33
C PHE A 51 5.17 22.60 4.11
N GLY A 52 5.86 22.56 2.99
CA GLY A 52 5.31 22.19 1.68
C GLY A 52 5.68 20.81 1.18
N GLN A 53 6.37 20.00 1.96
CA GLN A 53 6.84 18.69 1.53
C GLN A 53 6.33 17.54 2.42
N PHE A 54 5.68 16.58 1.77
CA PHE A 54 5.29 15.29 2.32
C PHE A 54 5.57 14.24 1.24
N PHE A 55 6.33 13.21 1.53
CA PHE A 55 6.85 12.24 0.54
C PHE A 55 7.71 12.87 -0.57
N GLY A 56 8.53 13.86 -0.22
CA GLY A 56 9.37 14.58 -1.20
C GLY A 56 8.59 15.46 -2.18
N GLN A 57 7.31 15.68 -1.93
CA GLN A 57 6.38 16.42 -2.78
C GLN A 57 5.14 16.85 -2.00
N SER A 58 4.32 17.71 -2.59
CA SER A 58 2.98 18.02 -2.11
C SER A 58 2.07 18.26 -3.31
N SER A 59 1.10 17.37 -3.53
CA SER A 59 0.30 17.36 -4.76
C SER A 59 -1.14 17.86 -4.61
N PHE A 60 -1.53 18.35 -3.42
CA PHE A 60 -2.81 19.04 -3.24
C PHE A 60 -2.71 20.50 -3.67
N ALA A 61 -2.27 20.71 -4.90
CA ALA A 61 -2.08 22.03 -5.50
C ALA A 61 -2.06 21.91 -7.02
N SER A 62 -2.41 23.02 -7.73
CA SER A 62 -2.28 23.12 -9.20
C SER A 62 -0.82 23.13 -9.66
N TRP A 63 0.10 23.58 -8.79
CA TRP A 63 1.54 23.57 -8.97
C TRP A 63 2.21 23.01 -7.73
N THR A 64 3.24 22.19 -7.91
CA THR A 64 3.99 21.61 -6.80
C THR A 64 5.50 21.59 -7.11
N ILE A 65 6.30 21.73 -6.06
CA ILE A 65 7.74 21.49 -6.12
C ILE A 65 7.99 20.07 -5.62
N VAL A 66 8.75 19.29 -6.38
CA VAL A 66 9.01 17.88 -6.08
C VAL A 66 10.50 17.61 -6.10
N GLN A 67 10.92 16.65 -5.29
CA GLN A 67 12.26 16.07 -5.43
C GLN A 67 12.31 15.22 -6.69
N GLU A 68 13.41 15.28 -7.43
CA GLU A 68 13.58 14.56 -8.70
C GLU A 68 13.41 13.04 -8.53
N ASP A 69 13.86 12.49 -7.42
CA ASP A 69 13.79 11.07 -7.12
C ASP A 69 12.37 10.62 -6.67
N ALA A 70 11.49 11.56 -6.28
CA ALA A 70 10.09 11.28 -5.98
C ALA A 70 9.19 11.18 -7.21
N VAL A 71 9.73 11.39 -8.41
CA VAL A 71 8.96 11.32 -9.66
C VAL A 71 9.47 10.23 -10.59
N VAL A 72 8.55 9.68 -11.37
CA VAL A 72 8.87 8.73 -12.45
C VAL A 72 8.43 9.35 -13.77
N ASN A 73 9.35 9.47 -14.71
CA ASN A 73 9.03 9.90 -16.06
C ASN A 73 8.29 8.78 -16.80
N VAL A 74 7.04 9.06 -17.17
CA VAL A 74 6.17 8.13 -17.90
C VAL A 74 5.89 8.59 -19.34
N SER A 75 6.67 9.54 -19.85
CA SER A 75 6.59 9.99 -21.24
C SER A 75 6.78 8.81 -22.18
N GLY A 76 5.90 8.70 -23.19
CA GLY A 76 5.90 7.56 -24.10
C GLY A 76 5.20 6.30 -23.57
N LEU A 77 4.87 6.24 -22.29
CA LEU A 77 4.06 5.17 -21.69
C LEU A 77 2.58 5.52 -21.55
N VAL A 78 2.23 6.80 -21.66
CA VAL A 78 0.89 7.35 -21.44
C VAL A 78 0.46 8.16 -22.65
N GLU A 79 -0.77 7.94 -23.14
CA GLU A 79 -1.28 8.55 -24.38
C GLU A 79 -2.03 9.88 -24.18
N GLY A 80 -2.26 10.30 -22.92
CA GLY A 80 -2.94 11.55 -22.67
C GLY A 80 -3.29 11.83 -21.21
N ARG A 81 -3.98 12.95 -21.00
CA ARG A 81 -4.32 13.42 -19.64
C ARG A 81 -5.23 12.45 -18.91
N GLU A 82 -6.24 11.90 -19.56
CA GLU A 82 -7.20 10.99 -18.94
C GLU A 82 -6.53 9.70 -18.44
N GLU A 83 -5.64 9.12 -19.24
CA GLU A 83 -4.85 7.96 -18.83
C GLU A 83 -3.95 8.33 -17.64
N LEU A 84 -3.27 9.47 -17.70
CA LEU A 84 -2.40 9.94 -16.61
C LEU A 84 -3.19 10.14 -15.30
N GLN A 85 -4.40 10.67 -15.36
CA GLN A 85 -5.29 10.84 -14.20
C GLN A 85 -5.62 9.49 -13.55
N LEU A 86 -5.94 8.48 -14.36
CA LEU A 86 -6.20 7.12 -13.86
C LEU A 86 -4.98 6.51 -13.17
N LEU A 87 -3.79 6.85 -13.62
CA LEU A 87 -2.51 6.34 -13.09
C LEU A 87 -2.02 7.10 -11.85
N ALA A 88 -2.67 8.19 -11.45
CA ALA A 88 -2.24 9.02 -10.32
C ALA A 88 -1.96 8.21 -9.02
N PRO A 89 -2.76 7.21 -8.62
CA PRO A 89 -2.52 6.45 -7.39
C PRO A 89 -1.40 5.40 -7.47
N LEU A 90 -0.75 5.19 -8.62
CA LEU A 90 0.29 4.17 -8.78
C LEU A 90 1.46 4.38 -7.81
N GLY A 91 1.90 5.62 -7.61
CA GLY A 91 3.10 5.95 -6.85
C GLY A 91 3.00 5.80 -5.32
N CYS A 92 1.89 5.31 -4.79
CA CYS A 92 1.71 5.06 -3.36
C CYS A 92 0.96 3.74 -3.14
N GLY A 93 -0.33 3.78 -2.78
CA GLY A 93 -1.06 2.62 -2.32
C GLY A 93 -1.14 1.46 -3.33
N ILE A 94 -1.06 1.73 -4.64
CA ILE A 94 -1.10 0.67 -5.65
C ILE A 94 0.25 -0.07 -5.66
N GLN A 95 1.37 0.64 -5.74
CA GLN A 95 2.69 0.00 -5.66
C GLN A 95 2.91 -0.70 -4.32
N THR A 96 2.42 -0.11 -3.21
CA THR A 96 2.53 -0.71 -1.88
C THR A 96 1.91 -2.10 -1.84
N GLY A 97 0.66 -2.24 -2.28
CA GLY A 97 -0.03 -3.52 -2.25
C GLY A 97 0.53 -4.54 -3.24
N ALA A 98 0.68 -4.14 -4.50
CA ALA A 98 1.20 -5.04 -5.54
C ALA A 98 2.67 -5.41 -5.29
N GLY A 99 3.51 -4.44 -4.90
CA GLY A 99 4.92 -4.67 -4.59
C GLY A 99 5.13 -5.56 -3.37
N ALA A 100 4.32 -5.40 -2.33
CA ALA A 100 4.39 -6.26 -1.16
C ALA A 100 4.18 -7.74 -1.49
N VAL A 101 3.29 -8.04 -2.43
CA VAL A 101 3.08 -9.42 -2.91
C VAL A 101 4.23 -9.88 -3.81
N LEU A 102 4.55 -9.07 -4.81
CA LEU A 102 5.44 -9.48 -5.92
C LEU A 102 6.92 -9.41 -5.54
N ASN A 103 7.33 -8.37 -4.81
CA ASN A 103 8.73 -8.14 -4.44
C ASN A 103 9.02 -8.62 -3.01
N ALA A 104 8.37 -8.04 -2.00
CA ALA A 104 8.72 -8.31 -0.61
C ALA A 104 8.37 -9.74 -0.19
N ALA A 105 7.15 -10.19 -0.45
CA ALA A 105 6.76 -11.56 -0.18
C ALA A 105 7.31 -12.54 -1.23
N GLY A 106 7.52 -12.11 -2.47
CA GLY A 106 7.92 -13.01 -3.56
C GLY A 106 6.92 -14.14 -3.77
N ALA A 107 5.63 -13.82 -3.75
CA ALA A 107 4.56 -14.81 -3.86
C ALA A 107 4.62 -15.55 -5.20
N GLN A 108 4.35 -16.85 -5.15
CA GLN A 108 4.42 -17.75 -6.30
C GLN A 108 3.03 -18.28 -6.68
N ALA A 109 2.91 -18.87 -7.88
CA ALA A 109 1.64 -19.34 -8.42
C ALA A 109 0.89 -20.32 -7.50
N GLU A 110 1.60 -21.21 -6.79
CA GLU A 110 0.98 -22.19 -5.89
C GLU A 110 0.68 -21.64 -4.50
N ASP A 111 1.11 -20.39 -4.18
CA ASP A 111 0.90 -19.83 -2.86
C ASP A 111 -0.58 -19.50 -2.60
N THR A 112 -0.95 -19.68 -1.35
CA THR A 112 -2.17 -19.13 -0.77
C THR A 112 -1.85 -17.78 -0.14
N VAL A 113 -2.50 -16.74 -0.61
CA VAL A 113 -2.32 -15.35 -0.14
C VAL A 113 -3.56 -14.91 0.62
N VAL A 114 -3.38 -14.39 1.84
CA VAL A 114 -4.42 -13.73 2.62
C VAL A 114 -4.15 -12.24 2.67
N VAL A 115 -5.17 -11.43 2.45
CA VAL A 115 -5.11 -9.97 2.54
C VAL A 115 -6.06 -9.49 3.64
N LEU A 116 -5.52 -9.01 4.74
CA LEU A 116 -6.27 -8.41 5.86
C LEU A 116 -6.47 -6.93 5.59
N GLY A 117 -7.73 -6.54 5.39
CA GLY A 117 -8.10 -5.19 4.99
C GLY A 117 -8.15 -5.01 3.46
N LEU A 118 -9.30 -4.57 2.96
CA LEU A 118 -9.57 -4.39 1.53
C LEU A 118 -9.77 -2.89 1.19
N GLY A 119 -8.82 -2.06 1.69
CA GLY A 119 -8.64 -0.68 1.24
C GLY A 119 -7.86 -0.62 -0.08
N GLY A 120 -7.39 0.56 -0.46
CA GLY A 120 -6.61 0.75 -1.69
C GLY A 120 -5.36 -0.14 -1.77
N VAL A 121 -4.62 -0.26 -0.66
CA VAL A 121 -3.44 -1.13 -0.56
C VAL A 121 -3.84 -2.60 -0.65
N GLY A 122 -4.84 -3.03 0.14
CA GLY A 122 -5.25 -4.43 0.15
C GLY A 122 -5.84 -4.91 -1.17
N LEU A 123 -6.68 -4.10 -1.84
CA LEU A 123 -7.20 -4.43 -3.17
C LEU A 123 -6.07 -4.48 -4.21
N SER A 124 -5.04 -3.65 -4.07
CA SER A 124 -3.85 -3.71 -4.92
C SER A 124 -3.04 -4.97 -4.67
N ALA A 125 -2.98 -5.43 -3.41
CA ALA A 125 -2.37 -6.71 -3.06
C ALA A 125 -3.14 -7.90 -3.66
N VAL A 126 -4.49 -7.86 -3.66
CA VAL A 126 -5.32 -8.87 -4.35
C VAL A 126 -4.98 -8.93 -5.85
N MET A 127 -4.91 -7.76 -6.51
CA MET A 127 -4.51 -7.69 -7.93
C MET A 127 -3.08 -8.18 -8.14
N GLY A 128 -2.15 -7.83 -7.24
CA GLY A 128 -0.76 -8.32 -7.26
C GLY A 128 -0.67 -9.83 -7.14
N ALA A 129 -1.45 -10.44 -6.24
CA ALA A 129 -1.52 -11.89 -6.08
C ALA A 129 -2.08 -12.59 -7.33
N ARG A 130 -3.08 -11.99 -7.97
CA ARG A 130 -3.58 -12.45 -9.27
C ARG A 130 -2.51 -12.34 -10.36
N ILE A 131 -1.73 -11.25 -10.38
CA ILE A 131 -0.62 -11.06 -11.33
C ILE A 131 0.49 -12.10 -11.10
N ALA A 132 0.79 -12.44 -9.83
CA ALA A 132 1.71 -13.52 -9.48
C ALA A 132 1.18 -14.92 -9.88
N GLY A 133 -0.12 -15.04 -10.18
CA GLY A 133 -0.76 -16.31 -10.51
C GLY A 133 -1.11 -17.15 -9.29
N CYS A 134 -1.18 -16.56 -8.10
CA CYS A 134 -1.47 -17.28 -6.86
C CYS A 134 -2.78 -18.07 -6.96
N LYS A 135 -2.74 -19.31 -6.52
CA LYS A 135 -3.84 -20.28 -6.66
C LYS A 135 -5.03 -19.95 -5.76
N THR A 136 -4.76 -19.49 -4.55
CA THR A 136 -5.78 -19.13 -3.58
C THR A 136 -5.52 -17.72 -3.06
N ILE A 137 -6.47 -16.83 -3.25
CA ILE A 137 -6.39 -15.42 -2.82
C ILE A 137 -7.60 -15.14 -1.96
N ILE A 138 -7.38 -14.89 -0.66
CA ILE A 138 -8.42 -14.70 0.35
C ILE A 138 -8.45 -13.24 0.78
N GLY A 139 -9.52 -12.54 0.45
CA GLY A 139 -9.77 -11.18 0.91
C GLY A 139 -10.51 -11.15 2.24
N VAL A 140 -10.08 -10.32 3.20
CA VAL A 140 -10.68 -10.21 4.53
C VAL A 140 -11.10 -8.78 4.80
N ALA A 141 -12.39 -8.53 5.05
CA ALA A 141 -12.93 -7.20 5.37
C ALA A 141 -14.26 -7.27 6.13
N ARG A 142 -14.69 -6.11 6.65
CA ARG A 142 -16.01 -5.96 7.30
C ARG A 142 -17.11 -5.59 6.33
N ASN A 143 -16.78 -4.86 5.29
CA ASN A 143 -17.73 -4.26 4.35
C ASN A 143 -17.97 -5.22 3.17
N GLU A 144 -19.23 -5.58 2.94
CA GLU A 144 -19.64 -6.51 1.88
C GLU A 144 -19.22 -6.03 0.49
N ALA A 145 -19.44 -4.75 0.18
CA ALA A 145 -19.06 -4.19 -1.12
C ALA A 145 -17.53 -4.28 -1.38
N ARG A 146 -16.71 -4.29 -0.32
CA ARG A 146 -15.26 -4.52 -0.45
C ARG A 146 -14.92 -5.97 -0.74
N LEU A 147 -15.68 -6.90 -0.15
CA LEU A 147 -15.54 -8.34 -0.41
C LEU A 147 -15.93 -8.66 -1.86
N GLU A 148 -17.07 -8.15 -2.32
CA GLU A 148 -17.52 -8.28 -3.72
C GLU A 148 -16.50 -7.68 -4.70
N LEU A 149 -15.98 -6.49 -4.39
CA LEU A 149 -14.96 -5.86 -5.22
C LEU A 149 -13.66 -6.67 -5.24
N ALA A 150 -13.23 -7.24 -4.12
CA ALA A 150 -12.05 -8.11 -4.09
C ALA A 150 -12.23 -9.34 -4.99
N MET A 151 -13.41 -9.97 -4.99
CA MET A 151 -13.73 -11.06 -5.91
C MET A 151 -13.66 -10.61 -7.37
N ALA A 152 -14.22 -9.43 -7.69
CA ALA A 152 -14.16 -8.85 -9.04
C ALA A 152 -12.73 -8.47 -9.49
N LEU A 153 -11.79 -8.30 -8.53
CA LEU A 153 -10.39 -7.96 -8.77
C LEU A 153 -9.48 -9.19 -8.77
N GLY A 154 -9.98 -10.37 -8.38
CA GLY A 154 -9.26 -11.62 -8.49
C GLY A 154 -9.08 -12.42 -7.21
N ALA A 155 -9.69 -12.02 -6.10
CA ALA A 155 -9.82 -12.90 -4.95
C ALA A 155 -10.60 -14.16 -5.34
N THR A 156 -10.19 -15.31 -4.82
CA THR A 156 -10.88 -16.59 -5.03
C THR A 156 -11.85 -16.89 -3.90
N HIS A 157 -11.60 -16.32 -2.74
CA HIS A 157 -12.39 -16.47 -1.53
C HIS A 157 -12.43 -15.16 -0.75
N VAL A 158 -13.44 -15.00 0.06
CA VAL A 158 -13.55 -13.88 0.99
C VAL A 158 -13.96 -14.37 2.37
N VAL A 159 -13.48 -13.68 3.38
CA VAL A 159 -13.85 -13.91 4.79
C VAL A 159 -14.33 -12.60 5.38
N ARG A 160 -15.57 -12.59 5.87
CA ARG A 160 -16.15 -11.40 6.49
C ARG A 160 -15.77 -11.34 7.97
N ILE A 161 -15.41 -10.13 8.41
CA ILE A 161 -15.20 -9.85 9.83
C ILE A 161 -16.49 -9.24 10.39
N ASP A 162 -17.29 -10.06 11.09
CA ASP A 162 -18.53 -9.58 11.71
C ASP A 162 -18.35 -9.20 13.18
N SER A 163 -17.23 -9.56 13.80
CA SER A 163 -16.93 -9.29 15.20
C SER A 163 -15.48 -8.84 15.38
N ALA A 164 -15.18 -8.26 16.55
CA ALA A 164 -13.80 -7.97 16.96
C ALA A 164 -12.99 -9.26 17.29
N ASP A 165 -13.61 -10.42 17.25
CA ASP A 165 -12.94 -11.69 17.56
C ASP A 165 -12.13 -12.19 16.34
N VAL A 166 -10.85 -11.95 16.40
CA VAL A 166 -9.88 -12.39 15.37
C VAL A 166 -9.81 -13.92 15.21
N ARG A 167 -10.29 -14.69 16.21
CA ARG A 167 -10.35 -16.15 16.10
C ARG A 167 -11.29 -16.57 14.97
N VAL A 168 -12.44 -15.91 14.83
CA VAL A 168 -13.40 -16.17 13.75
C VAL A 168 -12.74 -15.98 12.37
N VAL A 169 -11.96 -14.92 12.21
CA VAL A 169 -11.22 -14.67 10.96
C VAL A 169 -10.18 -15.75 10.71
N THR A 170 -9.44 -16.11 11.75
CA THR A 170 -8.42 -17.17 11.67
C THR A 170 -9.03 -18.52 11.29
N GLU A 171 -10.16 -18.87 11.87
CA GLU A 171 -10.91 -20.10 11.56
C GLU A 171 -11.44 -20.06 10.13
N GLY A 172 -12.00 -18.93 9.68
CA GLY A 172 -12.44 -18.74 8.30
C GLY A 172 -11.33 -18.95 7.28
N VAL A 173 -10.15 -18.35 7.50
CA VAL A 173 -8.97 -18.58 6.65
C VAL A 173 -8.51 -20.03 6.69
N ARG A 174 -8.47 -20.63 7.87
CA ARG A 174 -8.08 -22.05 8.03
C ARG A 174 -9.07 -23.01 7.37
N ALA A 175 -10.36 -22.71 7.39
CA ALA A 175 -11.35 -23.51 6.68
C ALA A 175 -11.08 -23.54 5.17
N VAL A 176 -10.81 -22.39 4.56
CA VAL A 176 -10.44 -22.29 3.13
C VAL A 176 -9.14 -23.04 2.82
N THR A 177 -8.19 -23.05 3.75
CA THR A 177 -6.85 -23.64 3.57
C THR A 177 -6.74 -25.05 4.15
N HIS A 178 -7.85 -25.72 4.44
CA HIS A 178 -7.91 -27.07 5.04
C HIS A 178 -7.06 -27.20 6.32
N GLY A 179 -7.07 -26.17 7.16
CA GLY A 179 -6.33 -26.12 8.44
C GLY A 179 -4.87 -25.69 8.32
N ARG A 180 -4.29 -25.66 7.12
CA ARG A 180 -2.86 -25.37 6.90
C ARG A 180 -2.49 -23.90 7.19
N GLY A 181 -3.35 -22.96 6.86
CA GLY A 181 -3.07 -21.53 6.85
C GLY A 181 -2.48 -21.04 5.52
N ALA A 182 -2.18 -19.75 5.44
CA ALA A 182 -1.71 -19.08 4.23
C ALA A 182 -0.17 -19.11 4.11
N ASP A 183 0.34 -19.19 2.89
CA ASP A 183 1.78 -19.08 2.59
C ASP A 183 2.26 -17.64 2.74
N VAL A 184 1.38 -16.68 2.40
CA VAL A 184 1.61 -15.24 2.57
C VAL A 184 0.38 -14.59 3.20
N THR A 185 0.59 -13.85 4.27
CA THR A 185 -0.43 -13.01 4.90
C THR A 185 0.02 -11.55 4.82
N LEU A 186 -0.77 -10.71 4.12
CA LEU A 186 -0.54 -9.26 4.07
C LEU A 186 -1.47 -8.58 5.08
N GLU A 187 -0.87 -7.81 5.98
CA GLU A 187 -1.59 -7.02 6.95
C GLU A 187 -1.59 -5.55 6.52
N THR A 188 -2.76 -5.03 6.18
CA THR A 188 -2.92 -3.67 5.65
C THR A 188 -3.76 -2.76 6.53
N THR A 189 -4.17 -3.23 7.71
CA THR A 189 -5.06 -2.49 8.59
C THR A 189 -4.34 -1.72 9.70
N GLY A 190 -3.20 -2.22 10.15
CA GLY A 190 -2.50 -1.71 11.34
C GLY A 190 -3.21 -1.99 12.67
N VAL A 191 -4.26 -2.82 12.67
CA VAL A 191 -5.00 -3.19 13.89
C VAL A 191 -4.23 -4.29 14.63
N PRO A 192 -3.72 -4.04 15.87
CA PRO A 192 -2.82 -4.98 16.55
C PRO A 192 -3.39 -6.40 16.70
N GLU A 193 -4.70 -6.54 16.93
CA GLU A 193 -5.36 -7.83 17.04
C GLU A 193 -5.35 -8.58 15.71
N LEU A 194 -5.51 -7.89 14.57
CA LEU A 194 -5.45 -8.47 13.24
C LEU A 194 -4.00 -8.83 12.87
N VAL A 195 -3.02 -8.03 13.27
CA VAL A 195 -1.60 -8.38 13.13
C VAL A 195 -1.29 -9.70 13.84
N ALA A 196 -1.69 -9.82 15.12
CA ALA A 196 -1.51 -11.06 15.89
C ALA A 196 -2.28 -12.25 15.29
N GLY A 197 -3.49 -12.00 14.77
CA GLY A 197 -4.29 -13.01 14.05
C GLY A 197 -3.62 -13.44 12.75
N GLY A 198 -3.04 -12.50 12.03
CA GLY A 198 -2.27 -12.75 10.80
C GLY A 198 -1.19 -13.80 11.00
N ILE A 199 -0.46 -13.72 12.12
CA ILE A 199 0.57 -14.70 12.47
C ILE A 199 -0.04 -16.10 12.68
N ARG A 200 -1.21 -16.19 13.33
CA ARG A 200 -1.87 -17.47 13.62
C ARG A 200 -2.44 -18.12 12.36
N MET A 201 -2.95 -17.33 11.41
CA MET A 201 -3.52 -17.85 10.16
C MET A 201 -2.47 -18.13 9.09
N THR A 202 -1.22 -17.72 9.31
CA THR A 202 -0.09 -18.02 8.41
C THR A 202 0.40 -19.46 8.65
N ALA A 203 0.69 -20.16 7.57
CA ALA A 203 1.19 -21.54 7.59
C ALA A 203 2.63 -21.64 8.16
N ASN A 204 3.09 -22.86 8.45
CA ASN A 204 4.49 -23.10 8.73
C ASN A 204 5.35 -22.70 7.54
N LYS A 205 6.49 -22.03 7.78
CA LYS A 205 7.38 -21.43 6.78
C LYS A 205 6.74 -20.28 6.01
N GLY A 206 5.51 -19.87 6.35
CA GLY A 206 4.82 -18.75 5.72
C GLY A 206 5.38 -17.40 6.14
N ARG A 207 5.03 -16.37 5.37
CA ARG A 207 5.49 -14.98 5.48
C ARG A 207 4.34 -14.07 5.88
N ILE A 208 4.56 -13.26 6.89
CA ILE A 208 3.63 -12.18 7.29
C ILE A 208 4.26 -10.86 6.88
N VAL A 209 3.55 -10.08 6.08
CA VAL A 209 3.99 -8.78 5.56
C VAL A 209 3.15 -7.69 6.19
N GLN A 210 3.79 -6.85 7.01
CA GLN A 210 3.17 -5.71 7.69
C GLN A 210 3.25 -4.47 6.81
N LEU A 211 2.10 -3.94 6.41
CA LEU A 211 1.93 -2.73 5.61
C LEU A 211 1.12 -1.66 6.34
N GLY A 212 0.14 -2.11 7.14
CA GLY A 212 -0.72 -1.21 7.89
C GLY A 212 0.04 -0.49 8.98
N THR A 213 -0.11 0.84 9.05
CA THR A 213 0.48 1.65 10.11
C THR A 213 -0.28 1.41 11.40
N ALA A 214 0.38 0.83 12.39
CA ALA A 214 -0.13 0.67 13.75
C ALA A 214 0.20 1.92 14.60
N PRO A 215 -0.48 2.12 15.74
CA PRO A 215 -0.07 3.13 16.71
C PRO A 215 1.39 2.91 17.15
N GLU A 216 2.17 3.97 17.36
CA GLU A 216 3.59 3.88 17.77
C GLU A 216 3.81 3.08 19.04
N THR A 217 2.82 3.08 19.96
CA THR A 217 2.85 2.34 21.20
C THR A 217 2.41 0.88 21.07
N ALA A 218 1.97 0.46 19.86
CA ALA A 218 1.52 -0.91 19.63
C ALA A 218 2.69 -1.87 19.71
N VAL A 219 2.51 -2.96 20.43
CA VAL A 219 3.50 -4.02 20.57
C VAL A 219 2.92 -5.35 20.10
N LEU A 220 3.75 -6.17 19.51
CA LEU A 220 3.40 -7.52 19.09
C LEU A 220 3.97 -8.54 20.05
N ASN A 221 3.09 -9.24 20.77
CA ASN A 221 3.49 -10.34 21.65
C ASN A 221 3.52 -11.66 20.87
N LEU A 222 4.71 -12.19 20.65
CA LEU A 222 4.93 -13.44 19.92
C LEU A 222 5.28 -14.58 20.89
N PRO A 223 4.57 -15.72 20.84
CA PRO A 223 5.02 -16.94 21.49
C PRO A 223 6.30 -17.46 20.80
N ILE A 224 7.45 -17.19 21.39
CA ILE A 224 8.77 -17.40 20.75
C ILE A 224 8.94 -18.87 20.31
N HIS A 225 8.57 -19.84 21.16
CA HIS A 225 8.69 -21.26 20.84
C HIS A 225 7.86 -21.66 19.63
N GLU A 226 6.58 -21.26 19.61
CA GLU A 226 5.68 -21.57 18.49
C GLU A 226 6.16 -20.93 17.18
N PHE A 227 6.61 -19.68 17.25
CA PHE A 227 7.12 -18.96 16.10
C PHE A 227 8.38 -19.62 15.52
N MET A 228 9.30 -20.04 16.40
CA MET A 228 10.52 -20.76 16.04
C MET A 228 10.21 -22.12 15.38
N VAL A 229 9.36 -22.92 16.00
CA VAL A 229 9.01 -24.26 15.50
C VAL A 229 8.27 -24.17 14.16
N ALA A 230 7.38 -23.20 14.00
CA ALA A 230 6.68 -22.98 12.74
C ALA A 230 7.58 -22.40 11.64
N GLY A 231 8.73 -21.83 11.99
CA GLY A 231 9.69 -21.23 11.05
C GLY A 231 9.10 -20.09 10.24
N LYS A 232 8.13 -19.35 10.80
CA LYS A 232 7.47 -18.22 10.14
C LYS A 232 8.42 -17.03 10.02
N GLN A 233 8.10 -16.15 9.08
CA GLN A 233 8.80 -14.89 8.89
C GLN A 233 7.82 -13.73 9.07
N TYR A 234 8.23 -12.68 9.80
CA TYR A 234 7.49 -11.44 9.93
C TYR A 234 8.36 -10.29 9.42
N MET A 235 7.86 -9.52 8.46
CA MET A 235 8.60 -8.45 7.82
C MET A 235 7.75 -7.17 7.72
N GLY A 236 8.35 -6.04 8.05
CA GLY A 236 7.80 -4.71 7.77
C GLY A 236 8.13 -4.32 6.33
N VAL A 237 7.17 -3.72 5.65
CA VAL A 237 7.34 -3.27 4.26
C VAL A 237 6.71 -1.90 4.08
N VAL A 238 7.48 -0.98 3.53
CA VAL A 238 7.05 0.37 3.14
C VAL A 238 7.04 0.43 1.62
N GLU A 239 6.00 1.08 1.04
CA GLU A 239 5.86 1.33 -0.41
C GLU A 239 6.09 0.09 -1.29
N GLY A 240 5.79 -1.12 -0.75
CA GLY A 240 5.93 -2.39 -1.46
C GLY A 240 7.36 -2.87 -1.67
N ASP A 241 8.34 -2.24 -1.01
CA ASP A 241 9.79 -2.47 -1.20
C ASP A 241 10.17 -2.42 -2.70
N VAL A 242 9.66 -1.39 -3.39
CA VAL A 242 9.88 -1.22 -4.83
C VAL A 242 10.92 -0.14 -5.12
N VAL A 243 11.53 -0.26 -6.29
CA VAL A 243 12.22 0.84 -6.96
C VAL A 243 11.21 1.49 -7.91
N PRO A 244 10.65 2.69 -7.60
CA PRO A 244 9.53 3.26 -8.37
C PRO A 244 9.83 3.41 -9.86
N ARG A 245 11.05 3.78 -10.22
CA ARG A 245 11.47 3.94 -11.63
C ARG A 245 11.37 2.67 -12.46
N GLU A 246 11.45 1.51 -11.80
CA GLU A 246 11.34 0.19 -12.46
C GLU A 246 9.92 -0.37 -12.34
N PHE A 247 9.26 -0.11 -11.21
CA PHE A 247 7.98 -0.77 -10.92
C PHE A 247 6.79 -0.04 -11.52
N VAL A 248 6.80 1.32 -11.54
CA VAL A 248 5.71 2.12 -12.14
C VAL A 248 5.51 1.78 -13.62
N PRO A 249 6.55 1.72 -14.48
CA PRO A 249 6.38 1.28 -15.86
C PRO A 249 5.72 -0.09 -15.99
N LYS A 250 6.13 -1.07 -15.20
CA LYS A 250 5.52 -2.42 -15.18
C LYS A 250 4.03 -2.37 -14.80
N MET A 251 3.68 -1.54 -13.80
CA MET A 251 2.27 -1.37 -13.43
C MET A 251 1.45 -0.74 -14.55
N ILE A 252 2.00 0.22 -15.30
CA ILE A 252 1.33 0.81 -16.47
C ILE A 252 1.05 -0.26 -17.53
N GLU A 253 2.01 -1.15 -17.80
CA GLU A 253 1.80 -2.30 -18.69
C GLU A 253 0.68 -3.20 -18.19
N TRP A 254 0.60 -3.48 -16.90
CA TRP A 254 -0.49 -4.29 -16.32
C TRP A 254 -1.85 -3.58 -16.40
N VAL A 255 -1.89 -2.25 -16.24
CA VAL A 255 -3.12 -1.46 -16.45
C VAL A 255 -3.59 -1.59 -17.89
N LYS A 256 -2.70 -1.36 -18.87
CA LYS A 256 -3.01 -1.48 -20.31
C LYS A 256 -3.43 -2.89 -20.71
N ALA A 257 -2.85 -3.91 -20.09
CA ALA A 257 -3.23 -5.31 -20.29
C ALA A 257 -4.50 -5.74 -19.52
N GLY A 258 -5.17 -4.82 -18.80
CA GLY A 258 -6.36 -5.11 -17.99
C GLY A 258 -6.09 -6.02 -16.77
N ARG A 259 -4.83 -6.25 -16.42
CA ARG A 259 -4.43 -7.06 -15.26
C ARG A 259 -4.48 -6.27 -13.95
N LEU A 260 -4.38 -4.94 -14.03
CA LEU A 260 -4.49 -3.99 -12.92
C LEU A 260 -5.63 -2.99 -13.20
N PRO A 261 -6.91 -3.38 -13.06
CA PRO A 261 -8.08 -2.60 -13.50
C PRO A 261 -8.39 -1.44 -12.54
N LEU A 262 -7.58 -0.38 -12.55
CA LEU A 262 -7.68 0.77 -11.66
C LEU A 262 -9.02 1.51 -11.79
N HIS A 263 -9.66 1.49 -12.95
CA HIS A 263 -10.97 2.10 -13.18
C HIS A 263 -12.07 1.55 -12.26
N LYS A 264 -11.88 0.38 -11.65
CA LYS A 264 -12.82 -0.19 -10.68
C LYS A 264 -12.67 0.39 -9.26
N ILE A 265 -11.58 1.06 -8.98
CA ILE A 265 -11.25 1.55 -7.64
C ILE A 265 -10.98 3.06 -7.58
N VAL A 266 -10.75 3.72 -8.71
CA VAL A 266 -10.52 5.16 -8.81
C VAL A 266 -11.84 5.89 -9.04
N GLY A 267 -12.04 6.99 -8.31
CA GLY A 267 -13.10 7.96 -8.53
C GLY A 267 -12.50 9.35 -8.71
N PHE A 268 -13.01 10.11 -9.68
CA PHE A 268 -12.51 11.46 -9.98
C PHE A 268 -13.40 12.51 -9.33
N TYR A 269 -12.78 13.54 -8.77
CA TYR A 269 -13.45 14.68 -8.13
C TYR A 269 -12.77 15.97 -8.56
N PRO A 270 -13.52 17.07 -8.83
CA PRO A 270 -12.94 18.39 -8.91
C PRO A 270 -12.14 18.70 -7.64
N ALA A 271 -11.04 19.45 -7.74
CA ALA A 271 -10.20 19.74 -6.59
C ALA A 271 -10.94 20.51 -5.48
N GLU A 272 -11.86 21.39 -5.87
CA GLU A 272 -12.74 22.13 -4.98
C GLU A 272 -13.69 21.22 -4.15
N ASP A 273 -13.99 20.02 -4.64
CA ASP A 273 -14.85 19.04 -3.98
C ASP A 273 -14.08 18.07 -3.09
N PHE A 274 -12.86 18.40 -2.67
CA PHE A 274 -11.98 17.51 -1.89
C PHE A 274 -12.62 16.95 -0.62
N GLU A 275 -13.49 17.73 0.05
CA GLU A 275 -14.23 17.24 1.21
C GLU A 275 -15.22 16.12 0.86
N ALA A 276 -15.88 16.21 -0.30
CA ALA A 276 -16.74 15.15 -0.79
C ALA A 276 -15.94 13.88 -1.09
N ALA A 277 -14.77 14.04 -1.71
CA ALA A 277 -13.84 12.95 -1.97
C ALA A 277 -13.40 12.24 -0.67
N ILE A 278 -13.08 12.99 0.37
CA ILE A 278 -12.72 12.46 1.70
C ILE A 278 -13.92 11.73 2.36
N ARG A 279 -15.12 12.33 2.30
CA ARG A 279 -16.34 11.68 2.84
C ARG A 279 -16.62 10.36 2.14
N ASP A 280 -16.53 10.32 0.82
CA ASP A 280 -16.78 9.13 0.01
C ASP A 280 -15.72 8.04 0.25
N MET A 281 -14.47 8.42 0.44
CA MET A 281 -13.41 7.49 0.83
C MET A 281 -13.67 6.88 2.22
N LYS A 282 -14.03 7.71 3.20
CA LYS A 282 -14.33 7.26 4.58
C LYS A 282 -15.57 6.37 4.65
N SER A 283 -16.63 6.68 3.87
CA SER A 283 -17.85 5.86 3.80
C SER A 283 -17.64 4.56 3.02
N GLY A 284 -16.55 4.45 2.26
CA GLY A 284 -16.26 3.30 1.41
C GLY A 284 -16.90 3.36 0.04
N ARG A 285 -17.57 4.45 -0.34
CA ARG A 285 -18.16 4.66 -1.67
C ARG A 285 -17.10 4.73 -2.76
N THR A 286 -15.97 5.37 -2.46
CA THR A 286 -14.81 5.43 -3.34
C THR A 286 -13.60 4.82 -2.64
N ILE A 287 -12.80 4.04 -3.37
CA ILE A 287 -11.59 3.44 -2.81
C ILE A 287 -10.41 4.42 -2.88
N LYS A 288 -10.17 4.96 -4.05
CA LYS A 288 -9.06 5.89 -4.35
C LYS A 288 -9.62 7.12 -5.07
N PRO A 289 -9.99 8.17 -4.32
CA PRO A 289 -10.33 9.44 -4.93
C PRO A 289 -9.09 10.08 -5.55
N VAL A 290 -9.25 10.65 -6.73
CA VAL A 290 -8.27 11.46 -7.45
C VAL A 290 -8.85 12.84 -7.66
N LEU A 291 -8.16 13.86 -7.17
CA LEU A 291 -8.56 15.25 -7.34
C LEU A 291 -8.03 15.79 -8.69
N LEU A 292 -8.90 16.47 -9.41
CA LEU A 292 -8.60 17.10 -10.70
C LEU A 292 -8.49 18.61 -10.53
N TRP A 293 -7.31 19.16 -10.81
CA TRP A 293 -6.97 20.58 -10.75
C TRP A 293 -7.14 21.26 -12.11
#